data_a69db87ab831ae731372566b4055162a
#
_entry.id   a69db87ab831ae731372566b4055162a
#
_cell.length_a   1.000
_cell.length_b   1.000
_cell.length_c   1.000
_cell.angle_alpha   90.00
_cell.angle_beta   90.00
_cell.angle_gamma   90.00
#
_symmetry.space_group_name_H-M   'P 1'
#
loop_
_entity.id
_entity.type
_entity.pdbx_description
1 polymer ?
#
loop_
_entity_poly.entity_id
_entity_poly.type
_entity_poly.pdbx_seq_one_letter_code
_entity_poly.pdbx_strand_id
1 'polypeptide(L)'
;MSRAIPMNLLANLIWAVFGGGLITALEYLLAGLICSVTVIGLPFGMQCFKIAGLALAPFGKEFSAPGFNPLGLMGNALWLGLAGIWIFLSHVSLAMTLGITIIGLPFAYQHVKLAMVALAPFGVDVRTIS
;
A
#
# COMPACT_ATOMS: atom_id res chain seq x y z
N MET A 1 9.58 29.90 -10.75
CA MET A 1 9.53 28.55 -10.15
C MET A 1 9.16 28.66 -8.68
N SER A 2 8.13 27.99 -8.27
CA SER A 2 7.69 28.02 -6.89
C SER A 2 8.69 27.28 -6.00
N ARG A 3 8.98 27.87 -4.84
CA ARG A 3 9.81 27.22 -3.82
C ARG A 3 8.98 26.63 -2.70
N ALA A 4 7.65 26.68 -2.84
CA ALA A 4 6.77 26.07 -1.87
C ALA A 4 6.92 24.55 -1.91
N ILE A 5 6.82 23.91 -0.75
CA ILE A 5 6.83 22.46 -0.65
C ILE A 5 5.56 21.95 -1.33
N PRO A 6 5.66 21.01 -2.28
CA PRO A 6 4.47 20.44 -2.90
C PRO A 6 3.54 19.85 -1.83
N MET A 7 2.23 20.06 -2.03
CA MET A 7 1.24 19.59 -1.06
C MET A 7 1.35 18.07 -0.83
N ASN A 8 1.62 17.31 -1.91
CA ASN A 8 1.75 15.87 -1.80
C ASN A 8 2.97 15.47 -0.96
N LEU A 9 4.08 16.21 -1.09
CA LEU A 9 5.27 15.94 -0.27
C LEU A 9 4.95 16.20 1.20
N LEU A 10 4.33 17.33 1.50
CA LEU A 10 3.97 17.68 2.87
C LEU A 10 3.01 16.65 3.46
N ALA A 11 1.98 16.29 2.68
CA ALA A 11 0.98 15.30 3.12
C ALA A 11 1.63 13.93 3.38
N ASN A 12 2.56 13.52 2.52
CA ASN A 12 3.25 12.26 2.70
C ASN A 12 4.17 12.27 3.93
N LEU A 13 4.81 13.40 4.23
CA LEU A 13 5.64 13.52 5.43
C LEU A 13 4.78 13.40 6.70
N ILE A 14 3.64 14.06 6.74
CA ILE A 14 2.72 13.98 7.87
C ILE A 14 2.16 12.56 7.98
N TRP A 15 1.80 11.97 6.85
CA TRP A 15 1.33 10.59 6.80
C TRP A 15 2.37 9.62 7.37
N ALA A 16 3.62 9.76 6.97
CA ALA A 16 4.68 8.85 7.42
C ALA A 16 4.82 8.87 8.93
N VAL A 17 4.68 10.03 9.55
CA VAL A 17 4.85 10.19 11.00
C VAL A 17 3.56 9.88 11.76
N PHE A 18 2.45 10.47 11.35
CA PHE A 18 1.20 10.42 12.14
C PHE A 18 0.16 9.49 11.57
N GLY A 19 0.23 9.16 10.30
CA GLY A 19 -0.76 8.29 9.65
C GLY A 19 -0.40 6.81 9.67
N GLY A 20 0.75 6.45 10.21
CA GLY A 20 1.21 5.07 10.27
C GLY A 20 1.96 4.63 9.01
N GLY A 21 2.26 5.55 8.11
CA GLY A 21 2.88 5.21 6.83
C GLY A 21 4.27 4.62 6.95
N LEU A 22 5.10 5.20 7.81
CA LEU A 22 6.47 4.68 8.00
C LEU A 22 6.43 3.27 8.58
N ILE A 23 5.59 3.04 9.58
CA ILE A 23 5.50 1.74 10.23
C ILE A 23 4.98 0.69 9.25
N THR A 24 3.91 0.99 8.52
CA THR A 24 3.35 0.04 7.56
C THR A 24 4.33 -0.22 6.41
N ALA A 25 5.03 0.80 5.94
CA ALA A 25 6.05 0.62 4.90
C ALA A 25 7.18 -0.31 5.37
N LEU A 26 7.63 -0.14 6.62
CA LEU A 26 8.66 -1.01 7.19
C LEU A 26 8.16 -2.45 7.34
N GLU A 27 6.90 -2.63 7.73
CA GLU A 27 6.31 -3.96 7.83
C GLU A 27 6.27 -4.66 6.46
N TYR A 28 5.83 -3.95 5.41
CA TYR A 28 5.83 -4.51 4.06
C TYR A 28 7.24 -4.79 3.55
N LEU A 29 8.19 -3.91 3.86
CA LEU A 29 9.59 -4.10 3.47
C LEU A 29 10.16 -5.34 4.13
N LEU A 30 9.94 -5.50 5.42
CA LEU A 30 10.40 -6.68 6.16
C LEU A 30 9.75 -7.96 5.62
N ALA A 31 8.44 -7.94 5.42
CA ALA A 31 7.72 -9.08 4.85
C ALA A 31 8.25 -9.43 3.46
N GLY A 32 8.54 -8.41 2.65
CA GLY A 32 9.12 -8.60 1.32
C GLY A 32 10.49 -9.25 1.37
N LEU A 33 11.34 -8.83 2.30
CA LEU A 33 12.66 -9.43 2.47
C LEU A 33 12.54 -10.90 2.90
N ILE A 34 11.66 -11.20 3.83
CA ILE A 34 11.44 -12.58 4.30
C ILE A 34 10.93 -13.46 3.16
N CYS A 35 9.94 -12.99 2.40
CA CYS A 35 9.41 -13.75 1.27
C CYS A 35 10.47 -13.97 0.19
N SER A 36 11.35 -13.00 -0.02
CA SER A 36 12.35 -13.05 -1.08
C SER A 36 13.49 -14.02 -0.80
N VAL A 37 13.56 -14.59 0.39
CA VAL A 37 14.57 -15.61 0.71
C VAL A 37 14.35 -16.87 -0.10
N THR A 38 13.11 -17.16 -0.50
CA THR A 38 12.79 -18.33 -1.32
C THR A 38 12.41 -17.93 -2.74
N VAL A 39 12.65 -18.82 -3.68
CA VAL A 39 12.29 -18.58 -5.09
C VAL A 39 10.77 -18.49 -5.24
N ILE A 40 10.02 -19.35 -4.54
CA ILE A 40 8.56 -19.35 -4.59
C ILE A 40 8.00 -18.07 -3.95
N GLY A 41 8.62 -17.58 -2.88
CA GLY A 41 8.18 -16.37 -2.21
C GLY A 41 8.59 -15.09 -2.90
N LEU A 42 9.53 -15.12 -3.84
CA LEU A 42 10.04 -13.92 -4.48
C LEU A 42 8.95 -13.08 -5.17
N PRO A 43 8.01 -13.66 -5.96
CA PRO A 43 6.92 -12.86 -6.54
C PRO A 43 6.07 -12.16 -5.47
N PHE A 44 5.83 -12.82 -4.34
CA PHE A 44 5.08 -12.22 -3.23
C PHE A 44 5.90 -11.13 -2.55
N GLY A 45 7.20 -11.34 -2.41
CA GLY A 45 8.10 -10.31 -1.89
C GLY A 45 8.10 -9.05 -2.74
N MET A 46 8.09 -9.20 -4.06
CA MET A 46 8.01 -8.07 -4.97
C MET A 46 6.72 -7.28 -4.78
N GLN A 47 5.61 -7.96 -4.53
CA GLN A 47 4.34 -7.27 -4.22
C GLN A 47 4.44 -6.49 -2.91
N CYS A 48 5.09 -7.07 -1.90
CA CYS A 48 5.31 -6.38 -0.63
C CYS A 48 6.16 -5.12 -0.83
N PHE A 49 7.20 -5.17 -1.64
CA PHE A 49 8.03 -3.99 -1.93
C PHE A 49 7.23 -2.91 -2.65
N LYS A 50 6.38 -3.29 -3.59
CA LYS A 50 5.52 -2.35 -4.30
C LYS A 50 4.57 -1.65 -3.32
N ILE A 51 3.93 -2.41 -2.45
CA ILE A 51 3.01 -1.84 -1.47
C ILE A 51 3.78 -1.02 -0.43
N ALA A 52 4.99 -1.44 -0.05
CA ALA A 52 5.83 -0.66 0.85
C ALA A 52 6.09 0.75 0.30
N GLY A 53 6.41 0.85 -0.99
CA GLY A 53 6.62 2.14 -1.63
C GLY A 53 5.36 3.00 -1.61
N LEU A 54 4.20 2.39 -1.90
CA LEU A 54 2.93 3.09 -1.83
C LEU A 54 2.59 3.49 -0.39
N ALA A 55 2.84 2.61 0.58
CA ALA A 55 2.54 2.87 1.99
C ALA A 55 3.40 4.00 2.56
N LEU A 56 4.64 4.13 2.07
CA LEU A 56 5.52 5.19 2.53
C LEU A 56 5.04 6.56 2.10
N ALA A 57 4.52 6.70 0.88
CA ALA A 57 4.13 7.97 0.31
C ALA A 57 2.91 7.81 -0.60
N PRO A 58 1.69 7.61 -0.03
CA PRO A 58 0.50 7.34 -0.84
C PRO A 58 -0.13 8.56 -1.49
N PHE A 59 0.12 9.76 -0.95
CA PHE A 59 -0.48 10.98 -1.50
C PHE A 59 0.13 11.29 -2.87
N GLY A 60 -0.73 11.59 -3.83
CA GLY A 60 -0.29 11.88 -5.18
C GLY A 60 -0.05 10.64 -6.03
N LYS A 61 -0.44 9.48 -5.54
CA LYS A 61 -0.30 8.21 -6.27
C LYS A 61 -1.65 7.56 -6.52
N GLU A 62 -1.75 6.88 -7.64
CA GLU A 62 -2.91 6.08 -7.97
C GLU A 62 -2.46 4.70 -8.42
N PHE A 63 -3.38 3.76 -8.45
CA PHE A 63 -3.11 2.42 -8.94
C PHE A 63 -4.13 2.04 -10.00
N SER A 64 -3.67 1.25 -10.98
CA SER A 64 -4.54 0.73 -12.02
C SER A 64 -5.20 -0.57 -11.59
N ALA A 65 -6.34 -0.90 -12.19
CA ALA A 65 -6.92 -2.22 -12.01
C ALA A 65 -5.98 -3.28 -12.63
N PRO A 66 -5.89 -4.48 -12.04
CA PRO A 66 -5.07 -5.53 -12.64
C PRO A 66 -5.61 -5.91 -14.01
N GLY A 67 -4.69 -6.05 -14.99
CA GLY A 67 -5.04 -6.61 -16.27
C GLY A 67 -5.31 -8.11 -16.17
N PHE A 68 -5.97 -8.66 -17.19
CA PHE A 68 -6.20 -10.10 -17.21
C PHE A 68 -4.89 -10.82 -17.50
N ASN A 69 -4.47 -11.66 -16.57
CA ASN A 69 -3.26 -12.48 -16.68
C ASN A 69 -3.47 -13.71 -15.80
N PRO A 70 -3.48 -14.93 -16.36
CA PRO A 70 -3.73 -16.14 -15.56
C PRO A 70 -2.76 -16.32 -14.40
N LEU A 71 -1.46 -16.05 -14.61
CA LEU A 71 -0.47 -16.15 -13.53
C LEU A 71 -0.71 -15.10 -12.46
N GLY A 72 -1.05 -13.87 -12.87
CA GLY A 72 -1.40 -12.81 -11.92
C GLY A 72 -2.66 -13.13 -11.15
N LEU A 73 -3.65 -13.73 -11.80
CA LEU A 73 -4.89 -14.15 -11.14
C LEU A 73 -4.60 -15.22 -10.09
N MET A 74 -3.78 -16.21 -10.42
CA MET A 74 -3.36 -17.23 -9.45
C MET A 74 -2.58 -16.62 -8.29
N GLY A 75 -1.66 -15.69 -8.59
CA GLY A 75 -0.89 -15.00 -7.59
C GLY A 75 -1.79 -14.21 -6.63
N ASN A 76 -2.78 -13.50 -7.15
CA ASN A 76 -3.73 -12.77 -6.32
C ASN A 76 -4.58 -13.69 -5.47
N ALA A 77 -5.00 -14.85 -6.00
CA ALA A 77 -5.80 -15.81 -5.25
C ALA A 77 -5.00 -16.38 -4.07
N LEU A 78 -3.75 -16.76 -4.30
CA LEU A 78 -2.87 -17.26 -3.25
C LEU A 78 -2.56 -16.16 -2.23
N TRP A 79 -2.26 -14.95 -2.70
CA TRP A 79 -2.00 -13.80 -1.83
C TRP A 79 -3.21 -13.51 -0.94
N LEU A 80 -4.40 -13.50 -1.51
CA LEU A 80 -5.63 -13.20 -0.76
C LEU A 80 -5.80 -14.17 0.40
N GLY A 81 -5.63 -15.48 0.16
CA GLY A 81 -5.79 -16.49 1.19
C GLY A 81 -4.70 -16.47 2.24
N LEU A 82 -3.44 -16.17 1.85
CA LEU A 82 -2.30 -16.26 2.75
C LEU A 82 -2.07 -14.97 3.55
N ALA A 83 -2.28 -13.82 2.92
CA ALA A 83 -1.91 -12.55 3.51
C ALA A 83 -2.91 -11.44 3.23
N GLY A 84 -3.44 -11.37 2.01
CA GLY A 84 -4.19 -10.20 1.54
C GLY A 84 -5.41 -9.87 2.37
N ILE A 85 -6.20 -10.88 2.77
CA ILE A 85 -7.40 -10.61 3.56
C ILE A 85 -7.04 -10.02 4.93
N TRP A 86 -5.98 -10.51 5.56
CA TRP A 86 -5.55 -10.03 6.87
C TRP A 86 -5.03 -8.59 6.78
N ILE A 87 -4.22 -8.31 5.76
CA ILE A 87 -3.68 -6.98 5.52
C ILE A 87 -4.81 -6.01 5.17
N PHE A 88 -5.77 -6.43 4.34
CA PHE A 88 -6.94 -5.64 4.02
C PHE A 88 -7.70 -5.24 5.28
N LEU A 89 -7.97 -6.20 6.16
CA LEU A 89 -8.69 -5.94 7.42
C LEU A 89 -7.91 -4.98 8.31
N SER A 90 -6.58 -5.10 8.34
CA SER A 90 -5.73 -4.19 9.12
C SER A 90 -5.85 -2.76 8.61
N HIS A 91 -5.77 -2.55 7.30
CA HIS A 91 -5.92 -1.20 6.73
C HIS A 91 -7.32 -0.64 6.92
N VAL A 92 -8.36 -1.48 6.80
CA VAL A 92 -9.73 -1.05 7.05
C VAL A 92 -9.90 -0.61 8.50
N SER A 93 -9.32 -1.37 9.43
CA SER A 93 -9.38 -1.01 10.86
C SER A 93 -8.69 0.32 11.12
N LEU A 94 -7.53 0.55 10.51
CA LEU A 94 -6.82 1.82 10.63
C LEU A 94 -7.61 2.96 9.99
N ALA A 95 -8.24 2.70 8.84
CA ALA A 95 -9.08 3.70 8.17
C ALA A 95 -10.26 4.10 9.04
N MET A 96 -10.91 3.13 9.68
CA MET A 96 -12.03 3.41 10.57
C MET A 96 -11.60 4.23 11.78
N THR A 97 -10.46 3.87 12.36
CA THR A 97 -9.92 4.59 13.52
C THR A 97 -9.58 6.03 13.17
N LEU A 98 -8.89 6.25 12.06
CA LEU A 98 -8.52 7.60 11.62
C LEU A 98 -9.72 8.40 11.12
N GLY A 99 -10.70 7.73 10.53
CA GLY A 99 -11.89 8.36 9.98
C GLY A 99 -12.84 8.93 11.03
N ILE A 100 -12.67 8.59 12.29
CA ILE A 100 -13.47 9.16 13.38
C ILE A 100 -13.19 10.66 13.51
N THR A 101 -12.00 11.10 13.13
CA THR A 101 -11.61 12.52 13.21
C THR A 101 -11.59 13.15 11.83
N ILE A 102 -11.90 14.45 11.76
CA ILE A 102 -11.87 15.17 10.48
C ILE A 102 -10.44 15.26 9.96
N ILE A 103 -9.47 15.50 10.85
CA ILE A 103 -8.05 15.57 10.46
C ILE A 103 -7.55 14.23 9.95
N GLY A 104 -8.07 13.12 10.49
CA GLY A 104 -7.68 11.79 10.06
C GLY A 104 -8.33 11.31 8.77
N LEU A 105 -9.36 11.99 8.25
CA LEU A 105 -10.06 11.55 7.05
C LEU A 105 -9.14 11.39 5.83
N PRO A 106 -8.24 12.32 5.50
CA PRO A 106 -7.31 12.10 4.38
C PRO A 106 -6.44 10.87 4.57
N PHE A 107 -6.01 10.61 5.79
CA PHE A 107 -5.19 9.44 6.11
C PHE A 107 -6.02 8.15 6.06
N ALA A 108 -7.28 8.22 6.52
CA ALA A 108 -8.21 7.10 6.38
C ALA A 108 -8.38 6.70 4.92
N TYR A 109 -8.52 7.68 4.04
CA TYR A 109 -8.62 7.43 2.60
C TYR A 109 -7.38 6.71 2.06
N GLN A 110 -6.18 7.10 2.51
CA GLN A 110 -4.96 6.43 2.08
C GLN A 110 -4.91 4.98 2.55
N HIS A 111 -5.38 4.69 3.75
CA HIS A 111 -5.47 3.31 4.22
C HIS A 111 -6.49 2.50 3.41
N VAL A 112 -7.62 3.10 3.00
CA VAL A 112 -8.57 2.43 2.12
C VAL A 112 -7.91 2.09 0.78
N LYS A 113 -7.14 3.01 0.23
CA LYS A 113 -6.40 2.77 -1.02
C LYS A 113 -5.40 1.62 -0.85
N LEU A 114 -4.65 1.62 0.24
CA LEU A 114 -3.71 0.55 0.54
C LEU A 114 -4.43 -0.79 0.74
N ALA A 115 -5.58 -0.77 1.40
CA ALA A 115 -6.39 -1.96 1.58
C ALA A 115 -6.80 -2.59 0.25
N MET A 116 -7.20 -1.75 -0.70
CA MET A 116 -7.62 -2.22 -2.02
C MET A 116 -6.46 -2.86 -2.78
N VAL A 117 -5.29 -2.22 -2.76
CA VAL A 117 -4.11 -2.79 -3.41
C VAL A 117 -3.68 -4.08 -2.72
N ALA A 118 -3.78 -4.13 -1.39
CA ALA A 118 -3.37 -5.30 -0.62
C ALA A 118 -4.26 -6.52 -0.86
N LEU A 119 -5.49 -6.32 -1.32
CA LEU A 119 -6.36 -7.46 -1.64
C LEU A 119 -5.84 -8.26 -2.84
N ALA A 120 -5.39 -7.56 -3.88
CA ALA A 120 -4.99 -8.22 -5.12
C ALA A 120 -3.89 -7.39 -5.80
N PRO A 121 -2.63 -7.47 -5.29
CA PRO A 121 -1.56 -6.60 -5.77
C PRO A 121 -0.95 -7.01 -7.10
N PHE A 122 -1.08 -8.27 -7.50
CA PHE A 122 -0.47 -8.74 -8.74
C PHE A 122 -1.14 -8.07 -9.95
N GLY A 123 -0.33 -7.48 -10.81
CA GLY A 123 -0.81 -6.79 -12.01
C GLY A 123 -1.23 -5.34 -11.77
N VAL A 124 -1.16 -4.86 -10.55
CA VAL A 124 -1.47 -3.47 -10.23
C VAL A 124 -0.23 -2.61 -10.44
N ASP A 125 -0.37 -1.55 -11.22
CA ASP A 125 0.65 -0.52 -11.37
C ASP A 125 0.35 0.67 -10.47
N VAL A 126 1.38 1.15 -9.80
CA VAL A 126 1.31 2.37 -8.98
C VAL A 126 2.05 3.47 -9.71
N ARG A 127 1.41 4.61 -9.89
CA ARG A 127 2.02 5.74 -10.58
C ARG A 127 1.74 7.04 -9.85
N THR A 128 2.62 8.02 -10.08
CA THR A 128 2.48 9.34 -9.49
C THR A 128 1.62 10.20 -10.39
N ILE A 129 0.65 10.87 -9.80
CA ILE A 129 -0.25 11.78 -10.52
C ILE A 129 0.01 13.25 -10.16
N SER A 130 1.02 13.51 -9.34
CA SER A 130 1.48 14.83 -8.89
C SER A 130 0.38 15.87 -8.82
#